data_c334fd1193532616858e98ce05cd69fb
#
_entry.id   c334fd1193532616858e98ce05cd69fb
#
_cell.length_a   1.000
_cell.length_b   1.000
_cell.length_c   1.000
_cell.angle_alpha   90.00
_cell.angle_beta   90.00
_cell.angle_gamma   90.00
#
_symmetry.space_group_name_H-M   'P 1'
#
loop_
_entity.id
_entity.type
_entity.pdbx_description
1 polymer ?
#
loop_
_entity_poly.entity_id
_entity_poly.type
_entity_poly.pdbx_seq_one_letter_code
_entity_poly.pdbx_strand_id
1 'polypeptide(L)'
;MTYDLYIGDRTFSSWSLRGWLMLHKFDLPYRAHMIGLYGGTMAADMAPLAPARLVPALRTPEGDVIGESLAIAETLAERHPNAGLWPAEPAARIRARWLCAEMVGGFGALRGGCPMQLAYVDADFVPTDAIKADLARVETLWAFAREKAVDGPWLFGAYSLADAFFAPVCARIAGYNLPVSDAAQAYCHTTL
;
A
#
# COMPACT_ATOMS: atom_id res chain seq x y z
N MET A 1 -3.71 6.08 22.92
CA MET A 1 -4.11 4.72 22.51
C MET A 1 -3.08 4.24 21.51
N THR A 2 -2.53 3.03 21.68
CA THR A 2 -1.43 2.52 20.82
C THR A 2 -1.89 1.23 20.17
N TYR A 3 -1.74 1.12 18.85
CA TYR A 3 -2.03 -0.08 18.07
C TYR A 3 -0.86 -1.07 18.14
N ASP A 4 -1.14 -2.36 18.02
CA ASP A 4 -0.13 -3.38 17.75
C ASP A 4 -0.24 -3.80 16.28
N LEU A 5 0.80 -3.48 15.50
CA LEU A 5 0.88 -3.77 14.06
C LEU A 5 1.76 -4.98 13.83
N TYR A 6 1.22 -6.04 13.26
CA TYR A 6 1.91 -7.28 12.93
C TYR A 6 2.25 -7.30 11.45
N ILE A 7 3.53 -7.29 11.13
CA ILE A 7 4.06 -7.18 9.78
C ILE A 7 5.26 -8.10 9.58
N GLY A 8 5.49 -8.52 8.34
CA GLY A 8 6.79 -9.05 7.93
C GLY A 8 7.78 -7.95 7.57
N ASP A 9 8.90 -8.33 6.97
CA ASP A 9 9.90 -7.38 6.50
C ASP A 9 9.31 -6.41 5.45
N ARG A 10 9.44 -5.12 5.70
CA ARG A 10 8.91 -4.06 4.82
C ARG A 10 9.68 -3.94 3.50
N THR A 11 10.91 -4.44 3.46
CA THR A 11 11.75 -4.44 2.25
C THR A 11 11.20 -5.38 1.19
N PHE A 12 10.63 -6.51 1.61
CA PHE A 12 10.16 -7.58 0.72
C PHE A 12 8.63 -7.71 0.71
N SER A 13 7.97 -7.44 1.84
CA SER A 13 6.52 -7.58 1.95
C SER A 13 5.81 -6.29 1.61
N SER A 14 5.30 -6.22 0.39
CA SER A 14 4.52 -5.05 -0.06
C SER A 14 3.25 -4.82 0.78
N TRP A 15 2.64 -5.87 1.31
CA TRP A 15 1.49 -5.76 2.20
C TRP A 15 1.87 -5.20 3.57
N SER A 16 2.99 -5.65 4.13
CA SER A 16 3.53 -5.10 5.38
C SER A 16 3.93 -3.63 5.26
N LEU A 17 4.53 -3.25 4.13
CA LEU A 17 4.85 -1.84 3.84
C LEU A 17 3.58 -0.98 3.83
N ARG A 18 2.49 -1.43 3.20
CA ARG A 18 1.20 -0.72 3.21
C ARG A 18 0.68 -0.53 4.64
N GLY A 19 0.58 -1.61 5.41
CA GLY A 19 0.11 -1.55 6.79
C GLY A 19 0.95 -0.61 7.67
N TRP A 20 2.26 -0.60 7.47
CA TRP A 20 3.15 0.30 8.18
C TRP A 20 2.92 1.77 7.78
N LEU A 21 2.81 2.06 6.48
CA LEU A 21 2.58 3.42 5.97
C LEU A 21 1.25 4.00 6.45
N MET A 22 0.20 3.18 6.61
CA MET A 22 -1.11 3.61 7.12
C MET A 22 -1.07 4.19 8.53
N LEU A 23 -0.10 3.78 9.34
CA LEU A 23 0.07 4.29 10.69
C LEU A 23 1.17 5.34 10.75
N HIS A 24 2.32 5.05 10.14
CA HIS A 24 3.52 5.88 10.23
C HIS A 24 3.35 7.25 9.57
N LYS A 25 2.74 7.32 8.39
CA LYS A 25 2.57 8.56 7.62
C LYS A 25 1.50 9.51 8.20
N PHE A 26 0.66 9.00 9.07
CA PHE A 26 -0.39 9.77 9.72
C PHE A 26 -0.14 9.98 11.23
N ASP A 27 1.09 9.71 11.68
CA ASP A 27 1.52 9.86 13.08
C ASP A 27 0.62 9.13 14.09
N LEU A 28 -0.01 8.02 13.65
CA LEU A 28 -0.82 7.20 14.53
C LEU A 28 0.10 6.32 15.41
N PRO A 29 -0.07 6.30 16.73
CA PRO A 29 0.84 5.58 17.62
C PRO A 29 0.67 4.06 17.49
N TYR A 30 1.78 3.36 17.23
CA TYR A 30 1.79 1.91 17.07
C TYR A 30 3.08 1.27 17.61
N ARG A 31 3.02 -0.03 17.89
CA ARG A 31 4.15 -0.93 18.10
C ARG A 31 4.17 -1.94 16.96
N ALA A 32 5.32 -2.08 16.31
CA ALA A 32 5.49 -3.08 15.24
C ALA A 32 5.99 -4.42 15.82
N HIS A 33 5.31 -5.49 15.46
CA HIS A 33 5.66 -6.87 15.80
C HIS A 33 6.06 -7.60 14.50
N MET A 34 7.26 -8.15 14.47
CA MET A 34 7.78 -8.84 13.29
C MET A 34 7.28 -10.27 13.21
N ILE A 35 6.72 -10.64 12.06
CA ILE A 35 6.25 -11.99 11.71
C ILE A 35 7.25 -12.62 10.75
N GLY A 36 7.68 -13.85 11.03
CA GLY A 36 8.66 -14.59 10.23
C GLY A 36 8.08 -15.15 8.94
N LEU A 37 8.13 -14.37 7.84
CA LEU A 37 7.52 -14.76 6.56
C LEU A 37 8.23 -15.92 5.87
N TYR A 38 9.55 -15.99 5.99
CA TYR A 38 10.38 -16.93 5.21
C TYR A 38 11.08 -17.99 6.08
N GLY A 39 10.97 -17.88 7.40
CA GLY A 39 11.60 -18.79 8.35
C GLY A 39 10.75 -19.98 8.79
N GLY A 40 9.56 -20.15 8.22
CA GLY A 40 8.63 -21.23 8.59
C GLY A 40 7.86 -20.99 9.89
N THR A 41 8.01 -19.84 10.55
CA THR A 41 7.36 -19.52 11.83
C THR A 41 6.03 -18.78 11.67
N MET A 42 5.68 -18.32 10.45
CA MET A 42 4.52 -17.46 10.21
C MET A 42 3.22 -17.99 10.81
N ALA A 43 2.94 -19.28 10.69
CA ALA A 43 1.71 -19.87 11.22
C ALA A 43 1.67 -19.81 12.75
N ALA A 44 2.80 -20.06 13.42
CA ALA A 44 2.92 -19.98 14.87
C ALA A 44 2.81 -18.53 15.35
N ASP A 45 3.49 -17.61 14.67
CA ASP A 45 3.49 -16.19 15.00
C ASP A 45 2.09 -15.56 14.83
N MET A 46 1.33 -16.02 13.84
CA MET A 46 -0.04 -15.54 13.57
C MET A 46 -1.13 -16.23 14.41
N ALA A 47 -0.85 -17.38 15.02
CA ALA A 47 -1.84 -18.13 15.80
C ALA A 47 -2.54 -17.31 16.88
N PRO A 48 -1.85 -16.41 17.64
CA PRO A 48 -2.50 -15.54 18.63
C PRO A 48 -3.41 -14.45 18.05
N LEU A 49 -3.39 -14.29 16.71
CA LEU A 49 -4.16 -13.30 15.97
C LEU A 49 -5.33 -13.91 15.20
N ALA A 50 -5.63 -15.20 15.41
CA ALA A 50 -6.72 -15.86 14.72
C ALA A 50 -8.03 -15.04 14.85
N PRO A 51 -8.84 -14.95 13.77
CA PRO A 51 -8.75 -15.67 12.51
C PRO A 51 -7.79 -15.06 11.46
N ALA A 52 -7.05 -13.99 11.75
CA ALA A 52 -6.07 -13.43 10.82
C ALA A 52 -4.96 -14.46 10.53
N ARG A 53 -4.58 -14.60 9.26
CA ARG A 53 -3.57 -15.58 8.81
C ARG A 53 -2.41 -14.94 8.03
N LEU A 54 -2.58 -13.69 7.60
CA LEU A 54 -1.65 -12.99 6.74
C LEU A 54 -1.27 -11.63 7.35
N VAL A 55 -0.19 -11.06 6.87
CA VAL A 55 0.26 -9.71 7.22
C VAL A 55 -0.15 -8.71 6.12
N PRO A 56 -0.45 -7.45 6.49
CA PRO A 56 -0.48 -6.91 7.85
C PRO A 56 -1.70 -7.39 8.63
N ALA A 57 -1.55 -7.52 9.94
CA ALA A 57 -2.66 -7.57 10.87
C ALA A 57 -2.51 -6.47 11.90
N LEU A 58 -3.63 -5.91 12.34
CA LEU A 58 -3.67 -4.84 13.33
C LEU A 58 -4.47 -5.31 14.54
N ARG A 59 -3.94 -5.11 15.75
CA ARG A 59 -4.72 -5.22 16.97
C ARG A 59 -5.01 -3.83 17.50
N THR A 60 -6.28 -3.54 17.75
CA THR A 60 -6.70 -2.28 18.33
C THR A 60 -6.33 -2.20 19.83
N PRO A 61 -6.32 -1.01 20.44
CA PRO A 61 -6.11 -0.87 21.88
C PRO A 61 -7.11 -1.63 22.73
N GLU A 62 -8.30 -1.90 22.22
CA GLU A 62 -9.38 -2.67 22.87
C GLU A 62 -9.18 -4.18 22.72
N GLY A 63 -8.30 -4.62 21.83
CA GLY A 63 -7.95 -6.02 21.61
C GLY A 63 -8.52 -6.65 20.34
N ASP A 64 -9.33 -5.92 19.55
CA ASP A 64 -9.87 -6.42 18.29
C ASP A 64 -8.77 -6.62 17.24
N VAL A 65 -8.84 -7.72 16.51
CA VAL A 65 -7.86 -8.06 15.46
C VAL A 65 -8.48 -7.87 14.08
N ILE A 66 -7.75 -7.18 13.21
CA ILE A 66 -8.13 -6.90 11.81
C ILE A 66 -7.04 -7.48 10.90
N GLY A 67 -7.41 -8.39 9.98
CA GLY A 67 -6.48 -9.14 9.14
C GLY A 67 -6.35 -8.69 7.69
N GLU A 68 -7.14 -7.71 7.23
CA GLU A 68 -7.15 -7.27 5.84
C GLU A 68 -6.76 -5.79 5.71
N SER A 69 -5.86 -5.49 4.76
CA SER A 69 -5.29 -4.13 4.62
C SER A 69 -6.35 -3.05 4.38
N LEU A 70 -7.38 -3.33 3.57
CA LEU A 70 -8.45 -2.35 3.32
C LEU A 70 -9.35 -2.18 4.55
N ALA A 71 -9.62 -3.27 5.28
CA ALA A 71 -10.37 -3.18 6.54
C ALA A 71 -9.58 -2.40 7.61
N ILE A 72 -8.26 -2.60 7.68
CA ILE A 72 -7.37 -1.78 8.54
C ILE A 72 -7.48 -0.30 8.15
N ALA A 73 -7.39 0.01 6.86
CA ALA A 73 -7.47 1.38 6.35
C ALA A 73 -8.79 2.07 6.74
N GLU A 74 -9.92 1.40 6.53
CA GLU A 74 -11.24 1.95 6.87
C GLU A 74 -11.41 2.11 8.39
N THR A 75 -10.99 1.11 9.17
CA THR A 75 -11.05 1.19 10.64
C THR A 75 -10.22 2.36 11.18
N LEU A 76 -9.01 2.57 10.64
CA LEU A 76 -8.18 3.69 11.04
C LEU A 76 -8.82 5.04 10.66
N ALA A 77 -9.41 5.14 9.46
CA ALA A 77 -10.08 6.35 9.01
C ALA A 77 -11.32 6.69 9.85
N GLU A 78 -12.10 5.68 10.25
CA GLU A 78 -13.26 5.85 11.12
C GLU A 78 -12.85 6.28 12.53
N ARG A 79 -11.78 5.69 13.07
CA ARG A 79 -11.29 5.99 14.43
C ARG A 79 -10.52 7.30 14.52
N HIS A 80 -9.98 7.79 13.42
CA HIS A 80 -9.18 9.03 13.32
C HIS A 80 -9.71 9.97 12.23
N PRO A 81 -10.95 10.47 12.34
CA PRO A 81 -11.61 11.23 11.28
C PRO A 81 -10.88 12.54 10.94
N ASN A 82 -10.07 13.06 11.84
CA ASN A 82 -9.31 14.30 11.66
C ASN A 82 -7.88 14.08 11.15
N ALA A 83 -7.44 12.84 10.98
CA ALA A 83 -6.07 12.54 10.54
C ALA A 83 -5.88 12.63 9.01
N GLY A 84 -6.97 12.84 8.25
CA GLY A 84 -6.87 13.03 6.79
C GLY A 84 -6.48 11.78 6.01
N LEU A 85 -6.79 10.58 6.53
CA LEU A 85 -6.43 9.32 5.90
C LEU A 85 -7.03 9.16 4.49
N TRP A 86 -8.27 9.58 4.30
CA TRP A 86 -8.91 9.68 3.00
C TRP A 86 -9.07 11.13 2.56
N PRO A 87 -9.14 11.41 1.24
CA PRO A 87 -9.46 12.75 0.74
C PRO A 87 -10.74 13.31 1.38
N ALA A 88 -10.74 14.59 1.75
CA ALA A 88 -11.88 15.24 2.39
C ALA A 88 -13.07 15.39 1.42
N GLU A 89 -12.79 15.65 0.12
CA GLU A 89 -13.83 15.79 -0.89
C GLU A 89 -14.48 14.43 -1.18
N PRO A 90 -15.83 14.31 -1.13
CA PRO A 90 -16.53 13.02 -1.26
C PRO A 90 -16.26 12.27 -2.56
N ALA A 91 -16.20 12.94 -3.71
CA ALA A 91 -15.95 12.29 -4.99
C ALA A 91 -14.49 11.80 -5.11
N ALA A 92 -13.52 12.57 -4.58
CA ALA A 92 -12.14 12.15 -4.47
C ALA A 92 -12.00 10.93 -3.55
N ARG A 93 -12.72 10.92 -2.41
CA ARG A 93 -12.73 9.81 -1.47
C ARG A 93 -13.30 8.52 -2.05
N ILE A 94 -14.35 8.61 -2.87
CA ILE A 94 -14.91 7.46 -3.60
C ILE A 94 -13.85 6.89 -4.56
N ARG A 95 -13.17 7.74 -5.33
CA ARG A 95 -12.09 7.31 -6.22
C ARG A 95 -10.93 6.67 -5.45
N ALA A 96 -10.48 7.28 -4.36
CA ALA A 96 -9.40 6.74 -3.54
C ALA A 96 -9.70 5.32 -3.05
N ARG A 97 -10.91 5.07 -2.55
CA ARG A 97 -11.36 3.74 -2.13
C ARG A 97 -11.40 2.75 -3.29
N TRP A 98 -11.88 3.17 -4.46
CA TRP A 98 -11.87 2.34 -5.65
C TRP A 98 -10.44 1.92 -6.03
N LEU A 99 -9.52 2.89 -6.13
CA LEU A 99 -8.11 2.60 -6.44
C LEU A 99 -7.51 1.60 -5.47
N CYS A 100 -7.74 1.77 -4.17
CA CYS A 100 -7.24 0.86 -3.14
C CYS A 100 -7.84 -0.55 -3.27
N ALA A 101 -9.14 -0.66 -3.51
CA ALA A 101 -9.81 -1.94 -3.69
C ALA A 101 -9.31 -2.67 -4.94
N GLU A 102 -9.10 -1.96 -6.05
CA GLU A 102 -8.55 -2.53 -7.28
C GLU A 102 -7.08 -2.96 -7.08
N MET A 103 -6.29 -2.19 -6.30
CA MET A 103 -4.92 -2.59 -5.95
C MET A 103 -4.87 -3.88 -5.10
N VAL A 104 -5.86 -4.09 -4.24
CA VAL A 104 -5.94 -5.33 -3.42
C VAL A 104 -6.19 -6.56 -4.29
N GLY A 105 -7.13 -6.48 -5.22
CA GLY A 105 -7.56 -7.63 -6.04
C GLY A 105 -6.83 -7.79 -7.37
N GLY A 106 -6.17 -6.73 -7.87
CA GLY A 106 -5.65 -6.66 -9.23
C GLY A 106 -4.12 -6.75 -9.37
N PHE A 107 -3.66 -6.48 -10.61
CA PHE A 107 -2.24 -6.33 -10.97
C PHE A 107 -1.40 -7.58 -10.70
N GLY A 108 -1.97 -8.75 -11.00
CA GLY A 108 -1.34 -10.04 -10.74
C GLY A 108 -0.04 -10.24 -11.51
N ALA A 109 0.04 -9.78 -12.76
CA ALA A 109 1.22 -9.90 -13.59
C ALA A 109 2.36 -9.02 -13.06
N LEU A 110 2.08 -7.74 -12.73
CA LEU A 110 3.06 -6.82 -12.14
C LEU A 110 3.56 -7.33 -10.79
N ARG A 111 2.65 -7.77 -9.93
CA ARG A 111 2.99 -8.22 -8.57
C ARG A 111 3.77 -9.52 -8.55
N GLY A 112 3.45 -10.45 -9.45
CA GLY A 112 4.11 -11.75 -9.56
C GLY A 112 5.42 -11.69 -10.34
N GLY A 113 5.47 -10.91 -11.42
CA GLY A 113 6.65 -10.78 -12.28
C GLY A 113 7.71 -9.82 -11.74
N CYS A 114 7.30 -8.84 -10.92
CA CYS A 114 8.19 -7.86 -10.28
C CYS A 114 8.03 -7.90 -8.76
N PRO A 115 8.55 -8.92 -8.04
CA PRO A 115 8.53 -8.96 -6.58
C PRO A 115 9.11 -7.68 -5.97
N MET A 116 8.41 -7.09 -5.00
CA MET A 116 8.92 -5.87 -4.37
C MET A 116 10.18 -6.17 -3.56
N GLN A 117 11.22 -5.37 -3.83
CA GLN A 117 12.43 -5.33 -3.01
C GLN A 117 13.02 -3.91 -3.03
N LEU A 118 13.04 -3.24 -1.87
CA LEU A 118 13.42 -1.83 -1.80
C LEU A 118 14.91 -1.57 -2.02
N ALA A 119 15.75 -2.56 -1.81
CA ALA A 119 17.21 -2.43 -1.92
C ALA A 119 17.78 -3.00 -3.23
N TYR A 120 16.93 -3.45 -4.14
CA TYR A 120 17.35 -4.12 -5.36
C TYR A 120 16.91 -3.36 -6.60
N VAL A 121 17.79 -3.28 -7.59
CA VAL A 121 17.50 -2.71 -8.90
C VAL A 121 17.87 -3.75 -9.97
N ASP A 122 16.90 -4.05 -10.84
CA ASP A 122 17.10 -4.84 -12.06
C ASP A 122 16.83 -3.95 -13.27
N ALA A 123 17.85 -3.22 -13.69
CA ALA A 123 17.75 -2.24 -14.77
C ALA A 123 17.53 -2.88 -16.15
N ASP A 124 17.90 -4.16 -16.29
CA ASP A 124 17.83 -4.91 -17.56
C ASP A 124 16.53 -5.74 -17.66
N PHE A 125 15.63 -5.62 -16.68
CA PHE A 125 14.36 -6.35 -16.68
C PHE A 125 13.49 -5.99 -17.88
N VAL A 126 13.02 -7.02 -18.58
CA VAL A 126 12.13 -6.85 -19.75
C VAL A 126 10.69 -7.23 -19.36
N PRO A 127 9.78 -6.25 -19.22
CA PRO A 127 8.41 -6.53 -18.84
C PRO A 127 7.65 -7.29 -19.94
N THR A 128 6.90 -8.30 -19.53
CA THR A 128 5.96 -9.03 -20.40
C THR A 128 4.78 -8.13 -20.81
N ASP A 129 4.05 -8.51 -21.86
CA ASP A 129 2.86 -7.75 -22.29
C ASP A 129 1.78 -7.70 -21.21
N ALA A 130 1.66 -8.74 -20.37
CA ALA A 130 0.76 -8.74 -19.22
C ALA A 130 1.19 -7.72 -18.15
N ILE A 131 2.49 -7.56 -17.89
CA ILE A 131 3.01 -6.52 -16.98
C ILE A 131 2.75 -5.12 -17.57
N LYS A 132 2.98 -4.94 -18.87
CA LYS A 132 2.70 -3.65 -19.56
C LYS A 132 1.20 -3.30 -19.47
N ALA A 133 0.32 -4.28 -19.61
CA ALA A 133 -1.12 -4.07 -19.47
C ALA A 133 -1.49 -3.64 -18.03
N ASP A 134 -0.90 -4.27 -17.01
CA ASP A 134 -1.07 -3.85 -15.62
C ASP A 134 -0.57 -2.42 -15.39
N LEU A 135 0.59 -2.05 -15.95
CA LEU A 135 1.13 -0.68 -15.86
C LEU A 135 0.20 0.35 -16.52
N ALA A 136 -0.28 0.07 -17.73
CA ALA A 136 -1.23 0.95 -18.42
C ALA A 136 -2.51 1.16 -17.60
N ARG A 137 -2.99 0.10 -16.92
CA ARG A 137 -4.14 0.22 -16.00
C ARG A 137 -3.81 1.05 -14.77
N VAL A 138 -2.63 0.88 -14.17
CA VAL A 138 -2.16 1.71 -13.05
C VAL A 138 -2.15 3.18 -13.45
N GLU A 139 -1.55 3.52 -14.60
CA GLU A 139 -1.50 4.91 -15.09
C GLU A 139 -2.89 5.49 -15.36
N THR A 140 -3.81 4.68 -15.89
CA THR A 140 -5.22 5.07 -16.05
C THR A 140 -5.86 5.43 -14.71
N LEU A 141 -5.62 4.64 -13.67
CA LEU A 141 -6.15 4.90 -12.34
C LEU A 141 -5.53 6.15 -11.71
N TRP A 142 -4.22 6.34 -11.87
CA TRP A 142 -3.53 7.53 -11.35
C TRP A 142 -4.01 8.81 -12.06
N ALA A 143 -4.18 8.78 -13.38
CA ALA A 143 -4.76 9.89 -14.12
C ALA A 143 -6.19 10.20 -13.64
N PHE A 144 -7.02 9.16 -13.47
CA PHE A 144 -8.38 9.29 -12.93
C PHE A 144 -8.41 9.88 -11.50
N ALA A 145 -7.44 9.54 -10.65
CA ALA A 145 -7.31 10.14 -9.33
C ALA A 145 -6.96 11.63 -9.44
N ARG A 146 -5.98 11.97 -10.28
CA ARG A 146 -5.49 13.35 -10.47
C ARG A 146 -6.54 14.32 -11.00
N GLU A 147 -7.56 13.88 -11.71
CA GLU A 147 -8.70 14.73 -12.12
C GLU A 147 -9.46 15.35 -10.93
N LYS A 148 -9.36 14.74 -9.74
CA LYS A 148 -9.98 15.21 -8.50
C LYS A 148 -8.98 15.67 -7.45
N ALA A 149 -7.71 15.79 -7.84
CA ALA A 149 -6.68 16.27 -6.94
C ALA A 149 -6.82 17.79 -6.73
N VAL A 150 -6.59 18.21 -5.50
CA VAL A 150 -6.23 19.59 -5.18
C VAL A 150 -4.74 19.78 -5.48
N ASP A 151 -4.21 20.99 -5.31
CA ASP A 151 -2.78 21.24 -5.50
C ASP A 151 -1.94 20.34 -4.59
N GLY A 152 -0.89 19.78 -5.17
CA GLY A 152 0.04 18.92 -4.45
C GLY A 152 0.55 17.73 -5.31
N PRO A 153 1.60 17.05 -4.85
CA PRO A 153 2.28 16.03 -5.64
C PRO A 153 1.64 14.63 -5.57
N TRP A 154 0.76 14.38 -4.60
CA TRP A 154 0.15 13.07 -4.35
C TRP A 154 -1.07 12.82 -5.24
N LEU A 155 -1.57 11.58 -5.29
CA LEU A 155 -2.68 11.18 -6.17
C LEU A 155 -3.92 12.08 -6.05
N PHE A 156 -4.19 12.57 -4.82
CA PHE A 156 -5.30 13.50 -4.55
C PHE A 156 -4.82 14.87 -4.03
N GLY A 157 -3.56 15.22 -4.29
CA GLY A 157 -2.94 16.45 -3.84
C GLY A 157 -2.19 16.30 -2.51
N ALA A 158 -2.88 16.08 -1.41
CA ALA A 158 -2.29 15.69 -0.14
C ALA A 158 -2.07 14.17 -0.07
N TYR A 159 -1.09 13.72 0.75
CA TYR A 159 -0.88 12.30 1.02
C TYR A 159 -2.13 11.66 1.61
N SER A 160 -2.49 10.49 1.12
CA SER A 160 -3.66 9.74 1.55
C SER A 160 -3.38 8.24 1.61
N LEU A 161 -4.34 7.45 2.08
CA LEU A 161 -4.24 5.99 2.04
C LEU A 161 -4.03 5.45 0.62
N ALA A 162 -4.52 6.14 -0.42
CA ALA A 162 -4.25 5.73 -1.80
C ALA A 162 -2.76 5.70 -2.10
N ASP A 163 -1.99 6.68 -1.62
CA ASP A 163 -0.55 6.74 -1.80
C ASP A 163 0.16 5.62 -1.03
N ALA A 164 -0.30 5.30 0.18
CA ALA A 164 0.19 4.15 0.94
C ALA A 164 -0.03 2.82 0.19
N PHE A 165 -1.19 2.66 -0.48
CA PHE A 165 -1.49 1.46 -1.25
C PHE A 165 -0.65 1.35 -2.52
N PHE A 166 -0.32 2.46 -3.18
CA PHE A 166 0.46 2.47 -4.41
C PHE A 166 1.98 2.63 -4.20
N ALA A 167 2.47 2.95 -3.00
CA ALA A 167 3.91 3.01 -2.71
C ALA A 167 4.69 1.75 -3.14
N PRO A 168 4.21 0.50 -2.91
CA PRO A 168 4.88 -0.68 -3.43
C PRO A 168 4.87 -0.80 -4.97
N VAL A 169 3.95 -0.15 -5.65
CA VAL A 169 3.94 -0.09 -7.13
C VAL A 169 5.04 0.84 -7.61
N CYS A 170 5.18 2.02 -6.98
CA CYS A 170 6.27 2.96 -7.27
C CYS A 170 7.64 2.30 -7.05
N ALA A 171 7.79 1.53 -5.95
CA ALA A 171 9.02 0.78 -5.69
C ALA A 171 9.34 -0.26 -6.79
N ARG A 172 8.32 -0.93 -7.34
CA ARG A 172 8.49 -1.85 -8.48
C ARG A 172 8.88 -1.12 -9.75
N ILE A 173 8.19 -0.01 -10.06
CA ILE A 173 8.51 0.80 -11.24
C ILE A 173 9.97 1.24 -11.21
N ALA A 174 10.43 1.77 -10.08
CA ALA A 174 11.82 2.21 -9.93
C ALA A 174 12.80 1.03 -9.90
N GLY A 175 12.53 -0.04 -9.13
CA GLY A 175 13.44 -1.16 -8.95
C GLY A 175 13.65 -2.00 -10.21
N TYR A 176 12.67 -2.05 -11.11
CA TYR A 176 12.73 -2.81 -12.36
C TYR A 176 12.80 -1.91 -13.61
N ASN A 177 13.05 -0.61 -13.41
CA ASN A 177 13.11 0.38 -14.50
C ASN A 177 11.93 0.22 -15.50
N LEU A 178 10.71 0.08 -14.98
CA LEU A 178 9.55 -0.22 -15.80
C LEU A 178 9.13 1.01 -16.62
N PRO A 179 8.74 0.81 -17.90
CA PRO A 179 8.36 1.91 -18.78
C PRO A 179 6.99 2.47 -18.36
N VAL A 180 6.98 3.72 -17.93
CA VAL A 180 5.77 4.48 -17.61
C VAL A 180 5.92 5.92 -18.08
N SER A 181 4.82 6.68 -18.13
CA SER A 181 4.83 8.10 -18.55
C SER A 181 5.62 8.99 -17.58
N ASP A 182 6.01 10.18 -18.04
CA ASP A 182 6.68 11.20 -17.21
C ASP A 182 5.86 11.57 -15.97
N ALA A 183 4.54 11.64 -16.11
CA ALA A 183 3.65 11.93 -14.99
C ALA A 183 3.69 10.82 -13.92
N ALA A 184 3.73 9.55 -14.33
CA ALA A 184 3.87 8.41 -13.44
C ALA A 184 5.26 8.37 -12.81
N GLN A 185 6.31 8.69 -13.56
CA GLN A 185 7.68 8.81 -13.03
C GLN A 185 7.77 9.89 -11.95
N ALA A 186 7.18 11.07 -12.21
CA ALA A 186 7.17 12.17 -11.24
C ALA A 186 6.46 11.78 -9.93
N TYR A 187 5.33 11.06 -10.03
CA TYR A 187 4.64 10.55 -8.85
C TYR A 187 5.46 9.49 -8.10
N CYS A 188 6.09 8.56 -8.82
CA CYS A 188 6.99 7.58 -8.19
C CYS A 188 8.15 8.26 -7.46
N HIS A 189 8.74 9.31 -8.04
CA HIS A 189 9.81 10.10 -7.42
C HIS A 189 9.37 10.80 -6.13
N THR A 190 8.12 11.29 -6.11
CA THR A 190 7.53 11.88 -4.89
C THR A 190 7.30 10.84 -3.79
N THR A 191 6.98 9.60 -4.19
CA THR A 191 6.59 8.54 -3.27
C THR A 191 7.79 7.88 -2.60
N LEU A 192 8.93 7.80 -3.28
CA LEU A 192 10.17 7.14 -2.83
C LEU A 192 11.16 8.11 -2.23
#